data_22c539d31b58bda55c1448ca2dfd35ea
#
_entry.id   22c539d31b58bda55c1448ca2dfd35ea
#
_cell.length_a   1.000
_cell.length_b   1.000
_cell.length_c   1.000
_cell.angle_alpha   90.00
_cell.angle_beta   90.00
_cell.angle_gamma   90.00
#
_symmetry.space_group_name_H-M   'P 1'
#
loop_
_entity.id
_entity.type
_entity.pdbx_description
1 polymer ?
#
loop_
_entity_poly.entity_id
_entity_poly.type
_entity_poly.pdbx_seq_one_letter_code
_entity_poly.pdbx_strand_id
1 'polypeptide(L)'
;MIKIHPTAEVLSKTIGEHTMIWQYCVVLPNAIIGENCNINYNVFIENNVYIGNNVTIKPGVQIWDGISIEDNVFIGPNVTFSNDKYPVSKNTNFNLLQTIVKKGASIGANATILPGITIHENAVIGAGSVVTKDVPAGETWFGNPAKKRTT
;
A
#
# COMPACT_ATOMS: atom_id res chain seq x y z
N MET A 1 -10.77 -15.32 13.90
CA MET A 1 -9.67 -15.02 14.87
C MET A 1 -8.52 -14.39 14.11
N ILE A 2 -8.00 -13.28 14.61
CA ILE A 2 -6.80 -12.60 14.09
C ILE A 2 -5.57 -13.46 14.40
N LYS A 3 -4.64 -13.57 13.47
CA LYS A 3 -3.38 -14.32 13.64
C LYS A 3 -2.19 -13.37 13.49
N ILE A 4 -1.46 -13.16 14.56
CA ILE A 4 -0.26 -12.31 14.60
C ILE A 4 0.93 -13.21 14.91
N HIS A 5 1.95 -13.18 14.05
CA HIS A 5 3.17 -13.93 14.29
C HIS A 5 3.92 -13.39 15.51
N PRO A 6 4.51 -14.23 16.37
CA PRO A 6 5.18 -13.78 17.61
C PRO A 6 6.32 -12.77 17.43
N THR A 7 6.93 -12.71 16.25
CA THR A 7 8.01 -11.75 15.93
C THR A 7 7.50 -10.47 15.28
N ALA A 8 6.19 -10.29 15.11
CA ALA A 8 5.62 -9.04 14.62
C ALA A 8 5.36 -8.10 15.79
N GLU A 9 5.61 -6.81 15.59
CA GLU A 9 5.27 -5.75 16.53
C GLU A 9 3.98 -5.06 16.07
N VAL A 10 2.86 -5.40 16.68
CA VAL A 10 1.55 -4.89 16.30
C VAL A 10 0.97 -4.09 17.45
N LEU A 11 0.97 -2.77 17.30
CA LEU A 11 0.50 -1.81 18.31
C LEU A 11 -0.96 -1.37 18.06
N SER A 12 -1.46 -1.51 16.81
CA SER A 12 -2.86 -1.21 16.49
C SER A 12 -3.82 -2.16 17.18
N LYS A 13 -4.94 -1.61 17.64
CA LYS A 13 -6.08 -2.35 18.21
C LYS A 13 -7.24 -2.48 17.20
N THR A 14 -7.13 -1.91 16.03
CA THR A 14 -8.18 -1.88 15.00
C THR A 14 -7.78 -2.79 13.83
N ILE A 15 -7.90 -4.09 14.06
CA ILE A 15 -7.59 -5.13 13.08
C ILE A 15 -8.80 -6.05 12.97
N GLY A 16 -9.27 -6.27 11.74
CA GLY A 16 -10.44 -7.09 11.45
C GLY A 16 -10.18 -8.59 11.59
N GLU A 17 -11.26 -9.34 11.77
CA GLU A 17 -11.22 -10.79 11.94
C GLU A 17 -10.59 -11.50 10.72
N HIS A 18 -9.99 -12.66 10.99
CA HIS A 18 -9.32 -13.49 9.99
C HIS A 18 -8.10 -12.87 9.31
N THR A 19 -7.68 -11.67 9.74
CA THR A 19 -6.45 -11.05 9.25
C THR A 19 -5.23 -11.77 9.82
N MET A 20 -4.24 -12.00 8.94
CA MET A 20 -2.97 -12.63 9.28
C MET A 20 -1.82 -11.63 9.09
N ILE A 21 -1.01 -11.46 10.13
CA ILE A 21 0.19 -10.61 10.13
C ILE A 21 1.39 -11.50 10.39
N TRP A 22 2.31 -11.54 9.44
CA TRP A 22 3.45 -12.43 9.42
C TRP A 22 4.67 -11.85 10.15
N GLN A 23 5.80 -12.58 10.05
CA GLN A 23 7.04 -12.26 10.75
C GLN A 23 7.56 -10.85 10.45
N TYR A 24 8.11 -10.22 11.47
CA TYR A 24 8.82 -8.94 11.39
C TYR A 24 8.02 -7.79 10.79
N CYS A 25 6.70 -7.90 10.78
CA CYS A 25 5.84 -6.76 10.48
C CYS A 25 5.84 -5.79 11.65
N VAL A 26 5.72 -4.50 11.34
CA VAL A 26 5.49 -3.44 12.32
C VAL A 26 4.22 -2.70 11.95
N VAL A 27 3.27 -2.61 12.87
CA VAL A 27 1.99 -1.89 12.68
C VAL A 27 1.82 -0.88 13.81
N LEU A 28 1.82 0.41 13.46
CA LEU A 28 1.73 1.49 14.43
C LEU A 28 0.32 1.63 15.01
N PRO A 29 0.15 2.31 16.18
CA PRO A 29 -1.07 2.24 17.00
C PRO A 29 -2.37 2.65 16.31
N ASN A 30 -2.33 3.63 15.41
CA ASN A 30 -3.53 4.23 14.82
C ASN A 30 -3.88 3.67 13.43
N ALA A 31 -3.07 2.74 12.90
CA ALA A 31 -3.39 2.06 11.65
C ALA A 31 -4.72 1.29 11.77
N ILE A 32 -5.51 1.30 10.71
CA ILE A 32 -6.77 0.54 10.63
C ILE A 32 -6.59 -0.52 9.55
N ILE A 33 -6.82 -1.78 9.91
CA ILE A 33 -6.73 -2.92 8.99
C ILE A 33 -8.05 -3.68 9.04
N GLY A 34 -8.65 -3.91 7.89
CA GLY A 34 -9.91 -4.63 7.74
C GLY A 34 -9.80 -6.14 7.97
N GLU A 35 -10.84 -6.84 7.58
CA GLU A 35 -10.98 -8.29 7.77
C GLU A 35 -10.30 -9.08 6.65
N ASN A 36 -9.91 -10.33 6.96
CA ASN A 36 -9.39 -11.30 5.98
C ASN A 36 -8.19 -10.79 5.17
N CYS A 37 -7.36 -9.95 5.77
CA CYS A 37 -6.15 -9.43 5.13
C CYS A 37 -4.97 -10.38 5.33
N ASN A 38 -4.03 -10.34 4.39
CA ASN A 38 -2.77 -11.07 4.46
C ASN A 38 -1.60 -10.10 4.38
N ILE A 39 -1.06 -9.73 5.55
CA ILE A 39 0.06 -8.81 5.70
C ILE A 39 1.33 -9.64 5.84
N ASN A 40 2.09 -9.72 4.76
CA ASN A 40 3.22 -10.63 4.68
C ASN A 40 4.47 -10.09 5.43
N TYR A 41 5.49 -10.93 5.42
CA TYR A 41 6.78 -10.71 6.04
C TYR A 41 7.36 -9.31 5.81
N ASN A 42 7.88 -8.70 6.89
CA ASN A 42 8.62 -7.42 6.83
C ASN A 42 7.82 -6.27 6.17
N VAL A 43 6.53 -6.18 6.46
CA VAL A 43 5.68 -5.05 6.07
C VAL A 43 5.67 -4.03 7.21
N PHE A 44 5.81 -2.75 6.87
CA PHE A 44 5.69 -1.64 7.81
C PHE A 44 4.43 -0.81 7.50
N ILE A 45 3.63 -0.50 8.54
CA ILE A 45 2.38 0.26 8.41
C ILE A 45 2.37 1.39 9.43
N GLU A 46 2.36 2.64 8.96
CA GLU A 46 2.31 3.84 9.80
C GLU A 46 0.92 4.12 10.40
N ASN A 47 0.80 5.22 11.14
CA ASN A 47 -0.39 5.56 11.94
C ASN A 47 -1.60 6.00 11.12
N ASN A 48 -1.39 6.90 10.15
CA ASN A 48 -2.48 7.45 9.33
C ASN A 48 -2.65 6.61 8.06
N VAL A 49 -2.87 5.32 8.26
CA VAL A 49 -3.05 4.33 7.18
C VAL A 49 -4.39 3.62 7.37
N TYR A 50 -5.12 3.49 6.27
CA TYR A 50 -6.32 2.67 6.18
C TYR A 50 -6.11 1.52 5.19
N ILE A 51 -6.41 0.30 5.62
CA ILE A 51 -6.42 -0.91 4.80
C ILE A 51 -7.79 -1.56 4.93
N GLY A 52 -8.49 -1.70 3.82
CA GLY A 52 -9.81 -2.33 3.72
C GLY A 52 -9.77 -3.84 3.91
N ASN A 53 -10.83 -4.51 3.48
CA ASN A 53 -10.99 -5.95 3.64
C ASN A 53 -10.37 -6.74 2.48
N ASN A 54 -9.99 -8.01 2.73
CA ASN A 54 -9.45 -8.93 1.71
C ASN A 54 -8.20 -8.40 1.00
N VAL A 55 -7.39 -7.59 1.65
CA VAL A 55 -6.17 -7.00 1.08
C VAL A 55 -5.00 -7.95 1.27
N THR A 56 -4.19 -8.10 0.23
CA THR A 56 -2.92 -8.81 0.29
C THR A 56 -1.77 -7.84 0.08
N ILE A 57 -0.89 -7.73 1.08
CA ILE A 57 0.35 -6.97 0.99
C ILE A 57 1.52 -7.93 1.07
N LYS A 58 2.30 -8.01 0.00
CA LYS A 58 3.44 -8.92 -0.13
C LYS A 58 4.67 -8.39 0.62
N PRO A 59 5.72 -9.22 0.81
CA PRO A 59 6.87 -8.86 1.63
C PRO A 59 7.59 -7.57 1.20
N GLY A 60 8.14 -6.87 2.19
CA GLY A 60 9.02 -5.72 2.00
C GLY A 60 8.34 -4.41 1.64
N VAL A 61 7.02 -4.33 1.75
CA VAL A 61 6.26 -3.12 1.47
C VAL A 61 6.18 -2.24 2.71
N GLN A 62 6.40 -0.93 2.55
CA GLN A 62 6.18 0.08 3.58
C GLN A 62 4.99 0.95 3.19
N ILE A 63 4.03 1.07 4.11
CA ILE A 63 2.82 1.89 3.93
C ILE A 63 2.92 3.08 4.88
N TRP A 64 3.19 4.25 4.31
CA TRP A 64 3.41 5.50 5.02
C TRP A 64 2.10 6.23 5.35
N ASP A 65 2.16 7.18 6.26
CA ASP A 65 1.06 8.08 6.56
C ASP A 65 0.46 8.70 5.29
N GLY A 66 -0.86 8.80 5.24
CA GLY A 66 -1.60 9.34 4.09
C GLY A 66 -1.92 8.33 2.99
N ILE A 67 -1.56 7.06 3.16
CA ILE A 67 -1.90 6.02 2.19
C ILE A 67 -3.17 5.29 2.63
N SER A 68 -4.11 5.18 1.70
CA SER A 68 -5.37 4.44 1.87
C SER A 68 -5.48 3.33 0.83
N ILE A 69 -5.74 2.11 1.28
CA ILE A 69 -5.88 0.93 0.44
C ILE A 69 -7.28 0.38 0.66
N GLU A 70 -8.10 0.34 -0.39
CA GLU A 70 -9.47 -0.16 -0.32
C GLU A 70 -9.54 -1.70 -0.41
N ASP A 71 -10.76 -2.25 -0.41
CA ASP A 71 -10.99 -3.69 -0.39
C ASP A 71 -10.44 -4.43 -1.62
N ASN A 72 -10.08 -5.70 -1.43
CA ASN A 72 -9.67 -6.62 -2.49
C ASN A 72 -8.45 -6.16 -3.29
N VAL A 73 -7.60 -5.32 -2.73
CA VAL A 73 -6.38 -4.83 -3.37
C VAL A 73 -5.23 -5.83 -3.17
N PHE A 74 -4.42 -5.96 -4.21
CA PHE A 74 -3.17 -6.72 -4.18
C PHE A 74 -1.97 -5.79 -4.33
N ILE A 75 -1.06 -5.82 -3.36
CA ILE A 75 0.22 -5.11 -3.41
C ILE A 75 1.35 -6.13 -3.54
N GLY A 76 2.05 -6.10 -4.64
CA GLY A 76 3.17 -6.99 -4.95
C GLY A 76 4.41 -6.76 -4.05
N PRO A 77 5.34 -7.71 -4.03
CA PRO A 77 6.53 -7.61 -3.19
C PRO A 77 7.39 -6.40 -3.57
N ASN A 78 7.93 -5.76 -2.54
CA ASN A 78 8.81 -4.59 -2.66
C ASN A 78 8.20 -3.41 -3.45
N VAL A 79 6.89 -3.30 -3.53
CA VAL A 79 6.23 -2.08 -4.01
C VAL A 79 6.61 -0.93 -3.09
N THR A 80 7.03 0.18 -3.69
CA THR A 80 7.47 1.36 -2.97
C THR A 80 6.42 2.46 -3.09
N PHE A 81 5.90 2.90 -1.95
CA PHE A 81 5.11 4.12 -1.85
C PHE A 81 6.00 5.26 -1.35
N SER A 82 5.71 6.48 -1.78
CA SER A 82 6.25 7.70 -1.20
C SER A 82 5.12 8.65 -0.81
N ASN A 83 5.26 9.37 0.27
CA ASN A 83 4.28 10.37 0.74
C ASN A 83 4.83 11.80 0.77
N ASP A 84 6.13 11.98 0.47
CA ASP A 84 6.76 13.29 0.30
C ASP A 84 7.21 13.47 -1.15
N LYS A 85 6.68 14.49 -1.80
CA LYS A 85 6.97 14.79 -3.21
C LYS A 85 8.35 15.45 -3.42
N TYR A 86 8.83 16.17 -2.42
CA TYR A 86 10.09 16.90 -2.46
C TYR A 86 10.89 16.66 -1.18
N PRO A 87 11.42 15.42 -1.02
CA PRO A 87 12.03 15.01 0.23
C PRO A 87 13.32 15.79 0.50
N VAL A 88 13.37 16.41 1.66
CA VAL A 88 14.56 17.11 2.18
C VAL A 88 14.78 16.67 3.63
N SER A 89 16.01 16.28 3.95
CA SER A 89 16.36 15.86 5.31
C SER A 89 15.96 16.92 6.34
N LYS A 90 15.27 16.48 7.40
CA LYS A 90 14.82 17.33 8.53
C LYS A 90 13.82 18.43 8.14
N ASN A 91 13.17 18.33 6.99
CA ASN A 91 12.09 19.23 6.62
C ASN A 91 10.85 18.90 7.47
N THR A 92 10.50 19.79 8.40
CA THR A 92 9.31 19.65 9.25
C THR A 92 8.04 20.20 8.61
N ASN A 93 8.16 20.84 7.45
CA ASN A 93 7.08 21.56 6.75
C ASN A 93 6.69 20.86 5.43
N PHE A 94 6.93 19.56 5.29
CA PHE A 94 6.51 18.88 4.09
C PHE A 94 4.96 18.75 4.02
N ASN A 95 4.43 18.81 2.81
CA ASN A 95 3.00 18.65 2.59
C ASN A 95 2.67 17.18 2.36
N LEU A 96 1.97 16.57 3.32
CA LEU A 96 1.52 15.19 3.20
C LEU A 96 0.46 15.06 2.10
N LEU A 97 0.78 14.32 1.05
CA LEU A 97 -0.14 14.03 -0.05
C LEU A 97 -0.81 12.68 0.15
N GLN A 98 -2.13 12.65 -0.04
CA GLN A 98 -2.92 11.43 0.07
C GLN A 98 -2.75 10.56 -1.17
N THR A 99 -2.41 9.30 -0.99
CA THR A 99 -2.35 8.29 -2.06
C THR A 99 -3.44 7.24 -1.82
N ILE A 100 -4.23 6.97 -2.84
CA ILE A 100 -5.38 6.06 -2.72
C ILE A 100 -5.25 4.92 -3.71
N VAL A 101 -5.32 3.69 -3.22
CA VAL A 101 -5.43 2.49 -4.04
C VAL A 101 -6.85 1.97 -3.91
N LYS A 102 -7.63 2.13 -4.97
CA LYS A 102 -9.05 1.83 -5.01
C LYS A 102 -9.31 0.33 -5.12
N LYS A 103 -10.55 -0.05 -4.80
CA LYS A 103 -11.04 -1.43 -4.73
C LYS A 103 -10.63 -2.28 -5.93
N GLY A 104 -10.09 -3.46 -5.65
CA GLY A 104 -9.75 -4.46 -6.66
C GLY A 104 -8.51 -4.13 -7.50
N ALA A 105 -7.81 -3.02 -7.26
CA ALA A 105 -6.58 -2.71 -7.97
C ALA A 105 -5.46 -3.69 -7.61
N SER A 106 -4.55 -3.89 -8.55
CA SER A 106 -3.38 -4.76 -8.38
C SER A 106 -2.10 -4.04 -8.77
N ILE A 107 -1.10 -4.06 -7.89
CA ILE A 107 0.20 -3.43 -8.13
C ILE A 107 1.27 -4.51 -8.21
N GLY A 108 1.94 -4.60 -9.33
CA GLY A 108 3.01 -5.56 -9.60
C GLY A 108 4.27 -5.30 -8.78
N ALA A 109 5.09 -6.35 -8.64
CA ALA A 109 6.34 -6.32 -7.85
C ALA A 109 7.26 -5.15 -8.25
N ASN A 110 7.93 -4.55 -7.25
CA ASN A 110 8.91 -3.48 -7.45
C ASN A 110 8.36 -2.21 -8.16
N ALA A 111 7.05 -2.03 -8.25
CA ALA A 111 6.49 -0.78 -8.75
C ALA A 111 6.70 0.35 -7.73
N THR A 112 6.88 1.57 -8.23
CA THR A 112 7.00 2.79 -7.42
C THR A 112 5.78 3.67 -7.65
N ILE A 113 5.11 4.07 -6.57
CA ILE A 113 3.94 4.95 -6.61
C ILE A 113 4.32 6.28 -5.98
N LEU A 114 4.29 7.34 -6.78
CA LEU A 114 4.62 8.68 -6.32
C LEU A 114 3.49 9.26 -5.44
N PRO A 115 3.79 10.27 -4.60
CA PRO A 115 2.81 10.85 -3.69
C PRO A 115 1.62 11.50 -4.38
N GLY A 116 0.45 11.42 -3.77
CA GLY A 116 -0.76 12.12 -4.23
C GLY A 116 -1.49 11.46 -5.39
N ILE A 117 -1.20 10.19 -5.68
CA ILE A 117 -1.77 9.46 -6.81
C ILE A 117 -2.98 8.65 -6.38
N THR A 118 -3.98 8.59 -7.24
CA THR A 118 -5.10 7.65 -7.14
C THR A 118 -4.95 6.55 -8.20
N ILE A 119 -4.86 5.31 -7.75
CA ILE A 119 -4.99 4.12 -8.60
C ILE A 119 -6.44 3.67 -8.48
N HIS A 120 -7.22 3.87 -9.56
CA HIS A 120 -8.66 3.64 -9.54
C HIS A 120 -9.03 2.15 -9.58
N GLU A 121 -10.33 1.88 -9.45
CA GLU A 121 -10.89 0.54 -9.27
C GLU A 121 -10.45 -0.44 -10.35
N ASN A 122 -10.02 -1.63 -9.94
CA ASN A 122 -9.57 -2.71 -10.83
C ASN A 122 -8.44 -2.33 -11.80
N ALA A 123 -7.73 -1.23 -11.57
CA ALA A 123 -6.54 -0.90 -12.34
C ALA A 123 -5.41 -1.88 -12.05
N VAL A 124 -4.55 -2.10 -13.05
CA VAL A 124 -3.39 -3.00 -12.93
C VAL A 124 -2.12 -2.23 -13.23
N ILE A 125 -1.17 -2.27 -12.30
CA ILE A 125 0.17 -1.71 -12.48
C ILE A 125 1.16 -2.85 -12.74
N GLY A 126 1.86 -2.79 -13.86
CA GLY A 126 2.89 -3.75 -14.21
C GLY A 126 4.09 -3.70 -13.27
N ALA A 127 4.77 -4.83 -13.10
CA ALA A 127 5.97 -4.91 -12.26
C ALA A 127 7.06 -3.92 -12.73
N GLY A 128 7.79 -3.33 -11.77
CA GLY A 128 8.88 -2.39 -12.04
C GLY A 128 8.45 -1.02 -12.60
N SER A 129 7.16 -0.74 -12.63
CA SER A 129 6.65 0.54 -13.16
C SER A 129 6.86 1.69 -12.19
N VAL A 130 6.96 2.92 -12.72
CA VAL A 130 6.96 4.15 -11.94
C VAL A 130 5.69 4.94 -12.26
N VAL A 131 4.73 4.93 -11.34
CA VAL A 131 3.44 5.61 -11.50
C VAL A 131 3.58 7.06 -11.05
N THR A 132 3.43 7.98 -12.00
CA THR A 132 3.65 9.42 -11.80
C THR A 132 2.37 10.26 -11.86
N LYS A 133 1.22 9.65 -12.14
CA LYS A 133 -0.10 10.28 -12.21
C LYS A 133 -1.21 9.25 -12.01
N ASP A 134 -2.41 9.71 -11.78
CA ASP A 134 -3.58 8.87 -11.56
C ASP A 134 -3.78 7.85 -12.69
N VAL A 135 -4.17 6.64 -12.28
CA VAL A 135 -4.44 5.53 -13.20
C VAL A 135 -5.94 5.29 -13.24
N PRO A 136 -6.61 5.47 -14.40
CA PRO A 136 -8.05 5.27 -14.52
C PRO A 136 -8.50 3.83 -14.24
N ALA A 137 -9.78 3.70 -13.85
CA ALA A 137 -10.36 2.40 -13.52
C ALA A 137 -10.27 1.39 -14.67
N GLY A 138 -9.93 0.15 -14.33
CA GLY A 138 -9.85 -0.97 -15.27
C GLY A 138 -8.69 -0.91 -16.26
N GLU A 139 -7.86 0.12 -16.20
CA GLU A 139 -6.72 0.25 -17.10
C GLU A 139 -5.49 -0.52 -16.59
N THR A 140 -4.69 -1.00 -17.53
CA THR A 140 -3.38 -1.59 -17.27
C THR A 140 -2.29 -0.60 -17.68
N TRP A 141 -1.45 -0.22 -16.72
CA TRP A 141 -0.34 0.70 -16.93
C TRP A 141 0.99 0.04 -16.58
N PHE A 142 2.04 0.33 -17.35
CA PHE A 142 3.39 -0.15 -17.08
C PHE A 142 4.48 0.79 -17.61
N GLY A 143 5.70 0.58 -17.17
CA GLY A 143 6.90 1.30 -17.60
C GLY A 143 7.30 2.44 -16.67
N ASN A 144 8.32 3.18 -17.08
CA ASN A 144 8.86 4.35 -16.38
C ASN A 144 9.03 5.52 -17.35
N PRO A 145 8.21 6.60 -17.28
CA PRO A 145 7.00 6.66 -16.48
C PRO A 145 5.94 5.67 -16.97
N ALA A 146 5.10 5.19 -16.04
CA ALA A 146 4.02 4.27 -16.38
C ALA A 146 3.02 4.93 -17.33
N LYS A 147 2.61 4.18 -18.36
CA LYS A 147 1.63 4.59 -19.35
C LYS A 147 0.65 3.46 -19.62
N LYS A 148 -0.55 3.83 -20.09
CA LYS A 148 -1.56 2.86 -20.47
C LYS A 148 -1.03 1.87 -21.50
N ARG A 149 -1.30 0.58 -21.28
CA ARG A 149 -1.08 -0.46 -22.26
C ARG A 149 -2.03 -0.23 -23.44
N THR A 150 -1.46 0.04 -24.61
CA THR A 150 -2.18 -0.05 -25.87
C THR A 150 -2.06 -1.48 -26.39
N THR A 151 -3.18 -2.10 -26.69
CA THR A 151 -3.26 -3.42 -27.36
C THR A 151 -2.66 -3.34 -28.76
#